data_b43c9e07e1f68b8385b317f0fe735711
#
_entry.id   b43c9e07e1f68b8385b317f0fe735711
#
_cell.length_a   1.000
_cell.length_b   1.000
_cell.length_c   1.000
_cell.angle_alpha   90.00
_cell.angle_beta   90.00
_cell.angle_gamma   90.00
#
_symmetry.space_group_name_H-M   'P 1'
#
loop_
_entity.id
_entity.type
_entity.pdbx_description
1 polymer ?
#
loop_
_entity_poly.entity_id
_entity_poly.type
_entity_poly.pdbx_seq_one_letter_code
_entity_poly.pdbx_strand_id
1 'polypeptide(L)'
;MSNQRKIIIGVVIVSIFVIFGLSRTIFKNDFSLLKGGETQKETTTIQDNGGAVEKEIMVTNGVKHSVPLDSILGGGPPKDGIPSIDRPKFISISEAGREFQDTEPGLALEIGNVSRFYPFQILVWHEIVNDTINGQRVLVTYCPLCLSGIVFDPAVAGKRVEFGTSGKLWNSNLVMYDRKTDSLWSQILGEAIVGEMTGARLEVLPSDQIRFGDWRKLHPNGEVLTRDTGAIRFYGQDPYGDYYTTPGTFFPVHKKDSRLNEKEFVLGVVVNGKAKAYWPPAVKKRGMVEDVFQGKTIVAEHEKDIDAVRLFEKKNNGELVRINPFGSFWFSWVAAHPDTELLK
;
A
#
# COMPACT_ATOMS: atom_id res chain seq x y z
N MET A 1 44.31 -6.79 0.83
CA MET A 1 42.91 -7.31 0.88
C MET A 1 41.88 -6.18 0.73
N SER A 2 42.05 -5.21 -0.17
CA SER A 2 41.12 -4.05 -0.25
C SER A 2 40.47 -3.78 -1.62
N ASN A 3 40.93 -4.38 -2.71
CA ASN A 3 40.43 -4.07 -4.05
C ASN A 3 39.25 -4.92 -4.53
N GLN A 4 39.07 -6.14 -4.02
CA GLN A 4 37.95 -6.99 -4.46
C GLN A 4 36.60 -6.58 -3.83
N ARG A 5 36.58 -6.00 -2.61
CA ARG A 5 35.34 -5.51 -1.98
C ARG A 5 34.73 -4.28 -2.66
N LYS A 6 35.57 -3.43 -3.27
CA LYS A 6 35.08 -2.22 -3.97
C LYS A 6 34.43 -2.52 -5.33
N ILE A 7 34.81 -3.59 -5.99
CA ILE A 7 34.26 -3.99 -7.31
C ILE A 7 32.87 -4.58 -7.15
N ILE A 8 32.61 -5.35 -6.07
CA ILE A 8 31.29 -5.98 -5.85
C ILE A 8 30.23 -4.93 -5.46
N ILE A 9 30.59 -3.91 -4.70
CA ILE A 9 29.68 -2.80 -4.34
C ILE A 9 29.30 -1.98 -5.57
N GLY A 10 30.24 -1.76 -6.50
CA GLY A 10 29.97 -1.02 -7.74
C GLY A 10 29.01 -1.74 -8.70
N VAL A 11 29.07 -3.08 -8.75
CA VAL A 11 28.25 -3.87 -9.70
C VAL A 11 26.78 -3.96 -9.25
N VAL A 12 26.48 -4.03 -7.95
CA VAL A 12 25.12 -4.14 -7.45
C VAL A 12 24.39 -2.77 -7.49
N ILE A 13 25.08 -1.68 -7.17
CA ILE A 13 24.53 -0.33 -7.30
C ILE A 13 24.31 0.04 -8.78
N VAL A 14 25.24 -0.33 -9.67
CA VAL A 14 25.08 -0.12 -11.11
C VAL A 14 23.91 -0.93 -11.67
N SER A 15 23.62 -2.13 -11.14
CA SER A 15 22.49 -2.95 -11.63
C SER A 15 21.12 -2.30 -11.33
N ILE A 16 20.95 -1.63 -10.19
CA ILE A 16 19.70 -0.92 -9.87
C ILE A 16 19.62 0.39 -10.65
N PHE A 17 20.70 1.17 -10.75
CA PHE A 17 20.74 2.41 -11.53
C PHE A 17 20.72 2.20 -13.04
N VAL A 18 21.30 1.11 -13.56
CA VAL A 18 21.22 0.75 -14.98
C VAL A 18 19.78 0.35 -15.37
N ILE A 19 19.02 -0.28 -14.44
CA ILE A 19 17.60 -0.55 -14.66
C ILE A 19 16.80 0.77 -14.72
N PHE A 20 17.09 1.77 -13.88
CA PHE A 20 16.41 3.06 -13.92
C PHE A 20 16.90 4.00 -15.05
N GLY A 21 18.18 3.97 -15.40
CA GLY A 21 18.76 4.83 -16.45
C GLY A 21 18.47 4.38 -17.88
N LEU A 22 18.34 3.08 -18.15
CA LEU A 22 17.99 2.51 -19.46
C LEU A 22 16.47 2.43 -19.70
N SER A 23 15.66 2.72 -18.70
CA SER A 23 14.22 2.45 -18.69
C SER A 23 13.38 3.45 -19.48
N ARG A 24 13.94 4.52 -20.01
CA ARG A 24 13.16 5.41 -20.89
C ARG A 24 12.69 4.75 -22.21
N THR A 25 13.17 3.54 -22.51
CA THR A 25 12.93 2.91 -23.81
C THR A 25 12.24 1.53 -23.75
N ILE A 26 12.02 0.90 -22.56
CA ILE A 26 11.52 -0.49 -22.47
C ILE A 26 10.44 -0.63 -21.39
N PHE A 27 9.47 0.26 -21.31
CA PHE A 27 8.20 -0.09 -20.65
C PHE A 27 7.32 -0.82 -21.66
N LYS A 28 7.66 -2.07 -21.98
CA LYS A 28 6.75 -2.93 -22.73
C LYS A 28 5.55 -3.23 -21.85
N ASN A 29 4.41 -2.68 -22.23
CA ASN A 29 3.13 -3.07 -21.71
C ASN A 29 2.88 -4.54 -22.14
N ASP A 30 2.84 -5.48 -21.19
CA ASP A 30 2.58 -6.90 -21.47
C ASP A 30 1.22 -7.14 -22.11
N PHE A 31 0.32 -6.15 -22.02
CA PHE A 31 -0.99 -6.13 -22.67
C PHE A 31 -0.97 -5.52 -24.06
N SER A 32 0.21 -5.21 -24.62
CA SER A 32 0.34 -4.62 -25.96
C SER A 32 -0.30 -5.47 -27.07
N LEU A 33 -0.32 -6.79 -26.90
CA LEU A 33 -0.97 -7.73 -27.80
C LEU A 33 -2.50 -7.66 -27.79
N LEU A 34 -3.10 -7.06 -26.73
CA LEU A 34 -4.54 -6.84 -26.62
C LEU A 34 -4.99 -5.50 -27.20
N LYS A 35 -4.04 -4.65 -27.67
CA LYS A 35 -4.37 -3.39 -28.34
C LYS A 35 -5.13 -3.66 -29.64
N GLY A 36 -6.30 -3.03 -29.75
CA GLY A 36 -7.15 -3.15 -30.93
C GLY A 36 -8.18 -4.27 -30.87
N GLY A 37 -8.26 -5.01 -29.76
CA GLY A 37 -9.35 -5.95 -29.51
C GLY A 37 -10.68 -5.24 -29.24
N GLU A 38 -11.79 -5.89 -29.64
CA GLU A 38 -13.13 -5.42 -29.30
C GLU A 38 -13.30 -5.48 -27.78
N THR A 39 -13.71 -4.35 -27.16
CA THR A 39 -13.96 -4.25 -25.73
C THR A 39 -15.46 -4.24 -25.50
N GLN A 40 -15.95 -5.21 -24.77
CA GLN A 40 -17.33 -5.27 -24.28
C GLN A 40 -17.39 -4.72 -22.86
N LYS A 41 -18.56 -4.20 -22.49
CA LYS A 41 -18.82 -3.68 -21.15
C LYS A 41 -19.88 -4.51 -20.47
N GLU A 42 -19.58 -4.96 -19.27
CA GLU A 42 -20.51 -5.70 -18.40
C GLU A 42 -20.69 -4.91 -17.11
N THR A 43 -21.91 -4.76 -16.63
CA THR A 43 -22.17 -4.21 -15.29
C THR A 43 -22.23 -5.35 -14.30
N THR A 44 -21.44 -5.28 -13.26
CA THR A 44 -21.45 -6.23 -12.15
C THR A 44 -21.74 -5.51 -10.84
N THR A 45 -22.44 -6.18 -9.94
CA THR A 45 -22.66 -5.69 -8.58
C THR A 45 -21.56 -6.24 -7.68
N ILE A 46 -20.77 -5.35 -7.07
CA ILE A 46 -19.76 -5.70 -6.08
C ILE A 46 -20.23 -5.29 -4.69
N GLN A 47 -19.84 -6.06 -3.67
CA GLN A 47 -20.05 -5.67 -2.28
C GLN A 47 -18.91 -4.73 -1.86
N ASP A 48 -19.28 -3.54 -1.41
CA ASP A 48 -18.37 -2.57 -0.80
C ASP A 48 -18.72 -2.42 0.69
N ASN A 49 -17.82 -1.86 1.48
CA ASN A 49 -17.98 -1.61 2.93
C ASN A 49 -19.22 -0.74 3.30
N GLY A 50 -19.93 -0.22 2.31
CA GLY A 50 -21.16 0.57 2.45
C GLY A 50 -22.40 -0.06 1.80
N GLY A 51 -22.27 -1.22 1.15
CA GLY A 51 -23.37 -1.89 0.43
C GLY A 51 -23.00 -2.38 -0.96
N ALA A 52 -24.01 -2.79 -1.74
CA ALA A 52 -23.83 -3.23 -3.11
C ALA A 52 -23.62 -2.01 -4.03
N VAL A 53 -22.52 -2.00 -4.78
CA VAL A 53 -22.17 -0.95 -5.75
C VAL A 53 -22.11 -1.57 -7.15
N GLU A 54 -22.82 -0.97 -8.09
CA GLU A 54 -22.69 -1.34 -9.50
C GLU A 54 -21.37 -0.81 -10.06
N LYS A 55 -20.62 -1.69 -10.71
CA LYS A 55 -19.36 -1.36 -11.36
C LYS A 55 -19.32 -1.87 -12.78
N GLU A 56 -18.87 -1.01 -13.68
CA GLU A 56 -18.61 -1.39 -15.07
C GLU A 56 -17.30 -2.16 -15.13
N ILE A 57 -17.34 -3.38 -15.69
CA ILE A 57 -16.20 -4.21 -15.99
C ILE A 57 -16.06 -4.31 -17.50
N MET A 58 -14.85 -4.10 -17.99
CA MET A 58 -14.50 -4.26 -19.38
C MET A 58 -14.01 -5.69 -19.66
N VAL A 59 -14.31 -6.22 -20.84
CA VAL A 59 -13.77 -7.49 -21.31
C VAL A 59 -13.13 -7.24 -22.66
N THR A 60 -11.80 -7.36 -22.74
CA THR A 60 -11.04 -7.19 -23.98
C THR A 60 -10.35 -8.50 -24.32
N ASN A 61 -10.68 -9.09 -25.48
CA ASN A 61 -10.15 -10.41 -25.90
C ASN A 61 -10.32 -11.51 -24.81
N GLY A 62 -11.45 -11.51 -24.09
CA GLY A 62 -11.72 -12.47 -23.02
C GLY A 62 -11.08 -12.15 -21.68
N VAL A 63 -10.29 -11.09 -21.55
CA VAL A 63 -9.67 -10.66 -20.30
C VAL A 63 -10.56 -9.63 -19.62
N LYS A 64 -11.04 -9.92 -18.41
CA LYS A 64 -11.79 -9.00 -17.56
C LYS A 64 -10.85 -7.95 -16.98
N HIS A 65 -11.27 -6.68 -16.97
CA HIS A 65 -10.51 -5.59 -16.35
C HIS A 65 -11.41 -4.42 -15.94
N SER A 66 -11.05 -3.72 -14.86
CA SER A 66 -11.77 -2.53 -14.36
C SER A 66 -11.03 -1.23 -14.63
N VAL A 67 -9.80 -1.31 -15.14
CA VAL A 67 -8.97 -0.16 -15.56
C VAL A 67 -8.46 -0.39 -16.97
N PRO A 68 -8.10 0.66 -17.74
CA PRO A 68 -7.49 0.49 -19.07
C PRO A 68 -6.23 -0.37 -18.98
N LEU A 69 -6.13 -1.43 -19.78
CA LEU A 69 -5.00 -2.37 -19.76
C LEU A 69 -3.67 -1.68 -20.11
N ASP A 70 -3.69 -0.67 -20.96
CA ASP A 70 -2.51 0.10 -21.36
C ASP A 70 -2.05 1.09 -20.28
N SER A 71 -2.83 1.30 -19.22
CA SER A 71 -2.44 2.07 -18.04
C SER A 71 -1.62 1.28 -17.03
N ILE A 72 -1.54 -0.04 -17.19
CA ILE A 72 -0.74 -0.92 -16.33
C ILE A 72 0.65 -1.06 -16.95
N LEU A 73 1.67 -0.60 -16.24
CA LEU A 73 3.05 -0.49 -16.71
C LEU A 73 3.95 -1.51 -16.00
N GLY A 74 5.03 -1.93 -16.66
CA GLY A 74 6.10 -2.67 -16.01
C GLY A 74 6.87 -1.78 -15.04
N GLY A 75 7.09 -2.25 -13.81
CA GLY A 75 7.83 -1.53 -12.77
C GLY A 75 9.35 -1.79 -12.79
N GLY A 76 9.83 -2.57 -13.75
CA GLY A 76 11.23 -2.98 -13.90
C GLY A 76 11.48 -4.44 -13.49
N PRO A 77 11.32 -4.84 -12.22
CA PRO A 77 11.43 -6.24 -11.82
C PRO A 77 10.36 -7.11 -12.49
N PRO A 78 10.66 -8.38 -12.81
CA PRO A 78 9.64 -9.33 -13.26
C PRO A 78 8.71 -9.73 -12.11
N LYS A 79 7.68 -10.52 -12.40
CA LYS A 79 6.84 -11.17 -11.38
C LYS A 79 7.72 -11.90 -10.36
N ASP A 80 7.47 -11.65 -9.06
CA ASP A 80 8.27 -12.10 -7.90
C ASP A 80 9.75 -11.69 -7.92
N GLY A 81 10.15 -10.75 -8.78
CA GLY A 81 11.49 -10.16 -8.78
C GLY A 81 11.79 -9.35 -7.51
N ILE A 82 10.74 -8.83 -6.87
CA ILE A 82 10.74 -8.38 -5.48
C ILE A 82 10.08 -9.52 -4.68
N PRO A 83 10.82 -10.34 -3.91
CA PRO A 83 10.26 -11.51 -3.25
C PRO A 83 9.38 -11.10 -2.08
N SER A 84 8.13 -11.54 -2.04
CA SER A 84 7.28 -11.41 -0.86
C SER A 84 7.82 -12.23 0.32
N ILE A 85 7.50 -11.82 1.54
CA ILE A 85 7.81 -12.58 2.76
C ILE A 85 6.61 -13.47 3.08
N ASP A 86 6.75 -14.78 2.86
CA ASP A 86 5.68 -15.75 3.04
C ASP A 86 5.77 -16.54 4.37
N ARG A 87 6.90 -16.44 5.03
CA ARG A 87 7.18 -17.04 6.34
C ARG A 87 7.88 -16.01 7.22
N PRO A 88 7.16 -14.96 7.63
CA PRO A 88 7.76 -13.90 8.43
C PRO A 88 8.23 -14.43 9.78
N LYS A 89 9.40 -13.95 10.21
CA LYS A 89 9.97 -14.21 11.52
C LYS A 89 9.95 -12.92 12.32
N PHE A 90 9.74 -13.05 13.61
CA PHE A 90 9.63 -11.91 14.50
C PHE A 90 10.63 -12.04 15.64
N ILE A 91 11.05 -10.88 16.15
CA ILE A 91 11.91 -10.73 17.31
C ILE A 91 11.21 -9.86 18.36
N SER A 92 11.66 -9.99 19.60
CA SER A 92 11.16 -9.17 20.71
C SER A 92 11.55 -7.71 20.54
N ILE A 93 10.84 -6.81 21.19
CA ILE A 93 11.18 -5.37 21.27
C ILE A 93 12.62 -5.14 21.77
N SER A 94 13.07 -5.93 22.73
CA SER A 94 14.43 -5.83 23.28
C SER A 94 15.52 -6.16 22.24
N GLU A 95 15.27 -7.15 21.39
CA GLU A 95 16.15 -7.49 20.29
C GLU A 95 16.07 -6.45 19.17
N ALA A 96 14.85 -6.05 18.82
CA ALA A 96 14.60 -5.04 17.79
C ALA A 96 15.26 -3.69 18.09
N GLY A 97 15.31 -3.28 19.38
CA GLY A 97 15.98 -2.06 19.80
C GLY A 97 17.50 -2.02 19.55
N ARG A 98 18.12 -3.16 19.23
CA ARG A 98 19.53 -3.23 18.79
C ARG A 98 19.69 -3.11 17.28
N GLU A 99 18.62 -3.38 16.52
CA GLU A 99 18.63 -3.40 15.05
C GLU A 99 18.00 -2.15 14.43
N PHE A 100 17.00 -1.55 15.10
CA PHE A 100 16.21 -0.45 14.57
C PHE A 100 16.33 0.79 15.47
N GLN A 101 16.37 1.95 14.82
CA GLN A 101 16.34 3.23 15.52
C GLN A 101 14.89 3.56 15.94
N ASP A 102 14.73 4.37 16.99
CA ASP A 102 13.41 4.84 17.43
C ASP A 102 12.66 5.64 16.35
N THR A 103 13.40 6.25 15.44
CA THR A 103 12.87 7.02 14.31
C THR A 103 12.45 6.16 13.13
N GLU A 104 12.72 4.85 13.15
CA GLU A 104 12.37 3.93 12.07
C GLU A 104 10.87 3.93 11.81
N PRO A 105 10.40 4.31 10.61
CA PRO A 105 9.00 4.24 10.24
C PRO A 105 8.60 2.79 9.94
N GLY A 106 7.33 2.48 10.17
CA GLY A 106 6.79 1.16 9.85
C GLY A 106 5.29 1.10 9.95
N LEU A 107 4.74 -0.06 9.62
CA LEU A 107 3.35 -0.41 9.86
C LEU A 107 3.20 -1.11 11.21
N ALA A 108 2.28 -0.62 12.01
CA ALA A 108 1.85 -1.26 13.26
C ALA A 108 0.47 -1.87 13.08
N LEU A 109 0.32 -3.11 13.52
CA LEU A 109 -0.91 -3.88 13.44
C LEU A 109 -1.17 -4.61 14.75
N GLU A 110 -2.42 -4.59 15.22
CA GLU A 110 -2.85 -5.31 16.40
C GLU A 110 -4.06 -6.19 16.08
N ILE A 111 -3.97 -7.48 16.44
CA ILE A 111 -5.07 -8.44 16.31
C ILE A 111 -5.17 -9.24 17.60
N GLY A 112 -6.27 -9.06 18.32
CA GLY A 112 -6.45 -9.63 19.64
C GLY A 112 -5.41 -9.09 20.64
N ASN A 113 -4.59 -9.97 21.19
CA ASN A 113 -3.52 -9.61 22.14
C ASN A 113 -2.12 -9.60 21.52
N VAL A 114 -2.01 -9.70 20.19
CA VAL A 114 -0.73 -9.70 19.48
C VAL A 114 -0.58 -8.39 18.72
N SER A 115 0.49 -7.66 19.02
CA SER A 115 0.88 -6.42 18.34
C SER A 115 2.17 -6.65 17.55
N ARG A 116 2.17 -6.29 16.27
CA ARG A 116 3.32 -6.45 15.36
C ARG A 116 3.70 -5.14 14.69
N PHE A 117 5.01 -4.98 14.51
CA PHE A 117 5.60 -3.86 13.79
C PHE A 117 6.39 -4.38 12.58
N TYR A 118 6.15 -3.77 11.42
CA TYR A 118 6.77 -4.10 10.14
C TYR A 118 7.60 -2.91 9.67
N PRO A 119 8.93 -2.90 9.91
CA PRO A 119 9.81 -1.78 9.55
C PRO A 119 9.82 -1.51 8.05
N PHE A 120 9.72 -0.24 7.64
CA PHE A 120 9.75 0.12 6.22
C PHE A 120 11.08 -0.22 5.57
N GLN A 121 12.21 -0.19 6.30
CA GLN A 121 13.49 -0.62 5.78
C GLN A 121 13.54 -2.11 5.35
N ILE A 122 12.57 -2.92 5.83
CA ILE A 122 12.38 -4.30 5.34
C ILE A 122 11.36 -4.29 4.22
N LEU A 123 10.20 -3.64 4.42
CA LEU A 123 9.11 -3.65 3.45
C LEU A 123 9.50 -3.03 2.11
N VAL A 124 10.42 -2.07 2.06
CA VAL A 124 10.92 -1.46 0.82
C VAL A 124 11.58 -2.46 -0.14
N TRP A 125 12.05 -3.59 0.39
CA TRP A 125 12.72 -4.66 -0.38
C TRP A 125 11.81 -5.85 -0.70
N HIS A 126 10.61 -5.87 -0.12
CA HIS A 126 9.70 -7.03 -0.20
C HIS A 126 8.28 -6.68 -0.63
N GLU A 127 7.83 -5.45 -0.33
CA GLU A 127 6.52 -4.89 -0.66
C GLU A 127 5.32 -5.67 -0.08
N ILE A 128 5.42 -6.98 0.11
CA ILE A 128 4.34 -7.87 0.55
C ILE A 128 4.83 -8.81 1.65
N VAL A 129 4.02 -8.92 2.73
CA VAL A 129 4.17 -9.96 3.75
C VAL A 129 2.85 -10.72 3.89
N ASN A 130 2.86 -12.02 3.60
CA ASN A 130 1.76 -12.94 3.88
C ASN A 130 1.96 -13.48 5.31
N ASP A 131 1.18 -12.98 6.27
CA ASP A 131 1.35 -13.29 7.69
C ASP A 131 0.11 -13.95 8.30
N THR A 132 0.26 -14.45 9.52
CA THR A 132 -0.82 -14.96 10.36
C THR A 132 -0.64 -14.46 11.78
N ILE A 133 -1.60 -13.70 12.29
CA ILE A 133 -1.59 -13.11 13.62
C ILE A 133 -2.78 -13.67 14.39
N ASN A 134 -2.52 -14.30 15.54
CA ASN A 134 -3.56 -14.87 16.38
C ASN A 134 -4.57 -15.75 15.61
N GLY A 135 -4.06 -16.53 14.63
CA GLY A 135 -4.86 -17.41 13.78
C GLY A 135 -5.57 -16.71 12.60
N GLN A 136 -5.58 -15.39 12.53
CA GLN A 136 -6.10 -14.61 11.42
C GLN A 136 -5.00 -14.39 10.38
N ARG A 137 -5.25 -14.74 9.12
CA ARG A 137 -4.36 -14.38 8.02
C ARG A 137 -4.47 -12.88 7.74
N VAL A 138 -3.33 -12.27 7.45
CA VAL A 138 -3.21 -10.86 7.08
C VAL A 138 -2.28 -10.69 5.90
N LEU A 139 -2.58 -9.72 5.07
CA LEU A 139 -1.75 -9.29 3.95
C LEU A 139 -1.23 -7.90 4.26
N VAL A 140 0.04 -7.80 4.64
CA VAL A 140 0.71 -6.52 4.85
C VAL A 140 1.34 -6.09 3.54
N THR A 141 1.05 -4.87 3.09
CA THR A 141 1.54 -4.34 1.81
C THR A 141 2.18 -2.97 1.99
N TYR A 142 3.22 -2.72 1.20
CA TYR A 142 3.90 -1.43 1.16
C TYR A 142 4.31 -1.08 -0.26
N CYS A 143 3.89 0.09 -0.74
CA CYS A 143 4.38 0.66 -2.00
C CYS A 143 5.32 1.83 -1.70
N PRO A 144 6.64 1.68 -1.87
CA PRO A 144 7.60 2.76 -1.61
C PRO A 144 7.34 4.00 -2.45
N LEU A 145 7.01 3.83 -3.72
CA LEU A 145 6.71 4.95 -4.64
C LEU A 145 5.58 5.86 -4.13
N CYS A 146 4.63 5.29 -3.38
CA CYS A 146 3.44 5.99 -2.89
C CYS A 146 3.49 6.28 -1.39
N LEU A 147 4.53 5.83 -0.69
CA LEU A 147 4.60 5.78 0.78
C LEU A 147 3.31 5.16 1.37
N SER A 148 2.71 4.18 0.67
CA SER A 148 1.45 3.58 1.08
C SER A 148 1.69 2.24 1.76
N GLY A 149 1.43 2.18 3.07
CA GLY A 149 1.35 0.98 3.86
C GLY A 149 -0.12 0.65 4.13
N ILE A 150 -0.59 -0.51 3.68
CA ILE A 150 -1.99 -0.92 3.85
C ILE A 150 -2.01 -2.39 4.23
N VAL A 151 -2.82 -2.71 5.23
CA VAL A 151 -3.03 -4.09 5.67
C VAL A 151 -4.42 -4.55 5.28
N PHE A 152 -4.51 -5.75 4.72
CA PHE A 152 -5.78 -6.33 4.27
C PHE A 152 -6.06 -7.69 4.93
N ASP A 153 -7.33 -8.03 5.07
CA ASP A 153 -7.76 -9.41 5.18
C ASP A 153 -7.67 -10.03 3.76
N PRO A 154 -6.85 -11.08 3.56
CA PRO A 154 -6.70 -11.72 2.25
C PRO A 154 -7.86 -12.64 1.90
N ALA A 155 -8.98 -12.57 2.60
CA ALA A 155 -10.18 -13.36 2.32
C ALA A 155 -11.00 -12.76 1.18
N VAL A 156 -11.17 -13.51 0.10
CA VAL A 156 -12.00 -13.14 -1.04
C VAL A 156 -13.05 -14.20 -1.26
N ALA A 157 -14.34 -13.83 -1.21
CA ALA A 157 -15.46 -14.75 -1.34
C ALA A 157 -15.35 -15.99 -0.41
N GLY A 158 -14.93 -15.77 0.84
CA GLY A 158 -14.72 -16.82 1.84
C GLY A 158 -13.49 -17.72 1.61
N LYS A 159 -12.68 -17.42 0.61
CA LYS A 159 -11.41 -18.13 0.32
C LYS A 159 -10.24 -17.22 0.63
N ARG A 160 -9.27 -17.70 1.40
CA ARG A 160 -8.02 -16.98 1.68
C ARG A 160 -7.03 -17.26 0.57
N VAL A 161 -6.44 -16.18 0.02
CA VAL A 161 -5.45 -16.23 -1.05
C VAL A 161 -4.12 -15.65 -0.57
N GLU A 162 -3.00 -16.10 -1.13
CA GLU A 162 -1.68 -15.52 -0.92
C GLU A 162 -1.37 -14.58 -2.07
N PHE A 163 -0.60 -13.54 -1.78
CA PHE A 163 -0.23 -12.52 -2.75
C PHE A 163 1.27 -12.49 -3.00
N GLY A 164 1.63 -12.08 -4.20
CA GLY A 164 2.99 -11.81 -4.63
C GLY A 164 3.09 -10.49 -5.39
N THR A 165 4.30 -10.06 -5.67
CA THR A 165 4.58 -8.86 -6.46
C THR A 165 4.47 -9.18 -7.94
N SER A 166 3.67 -8.45 -8.68
CA SER A 166 3.48 -8.69 -10.11
C SER A 166 4.59 -8.10 -10.98
N GLY A 167 5.42 -7.22 -10.41
CA GLY A 167 6.36 -6.39 -11.17
C GLY A 167 5.69 -5.29 -11.99
N LYS A 168 4.40 -5.05 -11.78
CA LYS A 168 3.61 -4.04 -12.49
C LYS A 168 3.18 -2.91 -11.57
N LEU A 169 2.87 -1.78 -12.20
CA LEU A 169 2.38 -0.58 -11.54
C LEU A 169 1.13 -0.06 -12.27
N TRP A 170 0.21 0.50 -11.52
CA TRP A 170 -0.89 1.30 -12.03
C TRP A 170 -0.89 2.66 -11.32
N ASN A 171 -0.81 3.74 -12.12
CA ASN A 171 -0.66 5.10 -11.56
C ASN A 171 0.50 5.24 -10.55
N SER A 172 1.66 4.63 -10.87
CA SER A 172 2.84 4.61 -9.99
C SER A 172 2.64 3.87 -8.65
N ASN A 173 1.53 3.13 -8.49
CA ASN A 173 1.23 2.33 -7.31
C ASN A 173 1.40 0.83 -7.60
N LEU A 174 1.75 0.08 -6.56
CA LEU A 174 1.94 -1.37 -6.59
C LEU A 174 0.71 -2.10 -7.13
N VAL A 175 0.92 -2.94 -8.13
CA VAL A 175 -0.03 -3.95 -8.57
C VAL A 175 0.45 -5.30 -8.05
N MET A 176 -0.32 -5.90 -7.16
CA MET A 176 -0.09 -7.25 -6.63
C MET A 176 -0.72 -8.29 -7.56
N TYR A 177 -0.43 -9.58 -7.36
CA TYR A 177 -1.21 -10.66 -7.94
C TYR A 177 -1.58 -11.69 -6.85
N ASP A 178 -2.73 -12.33 -6.98
CA ASP A 178 -3.05 -13.47 -6.14
C ASP A 178 -2.50 -14.77 -6.77
N ARG A 179 -1.93 -15.63 -5.93
CA ARG A 179 -1.29 -16.88 -6.38
C ARG A 179 -2.24 -17.97 -6.82
N LYS A 180 -3.54 -17.75 -6.64
CA LYS A 180 -4.56 -18.76 -6.97
C LYS A 180 -5.10 -18.58 -8.38
N THR A 181 -5.38 -17.34 -8.80
CA THR A 181 -6.02 -17.03 -10.09
C THR A 181 -5.11 -16.22 -11.01
N ASP A 182 -3.96 -15.78 -10.53
CA ASP A 182 -3.08 -14.83 -11.23
C ASP A 182 -3.77 -13.47 -11.55
N SER A 183 -4.91 -13.17 -10.93
CA SER A 183 -5.55 -11.88 -11.08
C SER A 183 -4.69 -10.76 -10.51
N LEU A 184 -4.71 -9.60 -11.16
CA LEU A 184 -3.96 -8.42 -10.74
C LEU A 184 -4.81 -7.54 -9.83
N TRP A 185 -4.19 -7.04 -8.75
CA TRP A 185 -4.85 -6.27 -7.70
C TRP A 185 -4.15 -4.92 -7.50
N SER A 186 -4.89 -3.84 -7.55
CA SER A 186 -4.37 -2.52 -7.17
C SER A 186 -4.29 -2.41 -5.65
N GLN A 187 -3.10 -2.14 -5.11
CA GLN A 187 -2.90 -1.96 -3.68
C GLN A 187 -3.71 -0.77 -3.13
N ILE A 188 -3.65 0.39 -3.80
CA ILE A 188 -4.34 1.61 -3.33
C ILE A 188 -5.88 1.52 -3.43
N LEU A 189 -6.42 0.67 -4.29
CA LEU A 189 -7.86 0.43 -4.38
C LEU A 189 -8.31 -0.73 -3.49
N GLY A 190 -7.39 -1.62 -3.08
CA GLY A 190 -7.72 -2.89 -2.43
C GLY A 190 -8.57 -3.79 -3.32
N GLU A 191 -8.43 -3.69 -4.65
CA GLU A 191 -9.35 -4.29 -5.62
C GLU A 191 -8.61 -5.03 -6.73
N ALA A 192 -9.19 -6.16 -7.15
CA ALA A 192 -8.76 -6.87 -8.35
C ALA A 192 -9.13 -6.06 -9.59
N ILE A 193 -8.12 -5.69 -10.38
CA ILE A 193 -8.26 -4.80 -11.55
C ILE A 193 -8.14 -5.52 -12.89
N VAL A 194 -7.58 -6.74 -12.93
CA VAL A 194 -7.47 -7.57 -14.14
C VAL A 194 -7.57 -9.05 -13.77
N GLY A 195 -8.24 -9.84 -14.60
CA GLY A 195 -8.32 -11.29 -14.50
C GLY A 195 -9.66 -11.80 -13.93
N GLU A 196 -9.66 -13.06 -13.50
CA GLU A 196 -10.88 -13.76 -13.02
C GLU A 196 -11.56 -13.03 -11.85
N MET A 197 -10.74 -12.48 -10.93
CA MET A 197 -11.23 -11.84 -9.71
C MET A 197 -11.63 -10.37 -9.90
N THR A 198 -11.57 -9.82 -11.13
CA THR A 198 -11.84 -8.40 -11.39
C THR A 198 -13.11 -7.91 -10.70
N GLY A 199 -12.99 -6.82 -9.93
CA GLY A 199 -14.08 -6.24 -9.14
C GLY A 199 -14.14 -6.75 -7.70
N ALA A 200 -13.50 -7.87 -7.35
CA ALA A 200 -13.42 -8.33 -5.97
C ALA A 200 -12.58 -7.36 -5.12
N ARG A 201 -12.94 -7.21 -3.84
CA ARG A 201 -12.29 -6.29 -2.91
C ARG A 201 -11.75 -6.99 -1.69
N LEU A 202 -10.63 -6.48 -1.19
CA LEU A 202 -10.03 -6.84 0.09
C LEU A 202 -10.56 -5.90 1.18
N GLU A 203 -10.82 -6.44 2.34
CA GLU A 203 -11.13 -5.64 3.53
C GLU A 203 -9.85 -5.04 4.10
N VAL A 204 -9.87 -3.73 4.37
CA VAL A 204 -8.75 -3.04 5.00
C VAL A 204 -8.80 -3.25 6.50
N LEU A 205 -7.71 -3.76 7.07
CA LEU A 205 -7.57 -3.96 8.52
C LEU A 205 -6.96 -2.71 9.19
N PRO A 206 -7.33 -2.43 10.46
CA PRO A 206 -6.75 -1.32 11.23
C PRO A 206 -5.23 -1.45 11.33
N SER A 207 -4.54 -0.41 10.88
CA SER A 207 -3.08 -0.32 10.99
C SER A 207 -2.65 1.14 11.12
N ASP A 208 -1.48 1.38 11.68
CA ASP A 208 -0.90 2.71 11.81
C ASP A 208 0.45 2.77 11.09
N GLN A 209 0.71 3.86 10.38
CA GLN A 209 2.06 4.20 9.93
C GLN A 209 2.69 5.11 10.99
N ILE A 210 3.56 4.56 11.81
CA ILE A 210 4.15 5.23 12.97
C ILE A 210 5.63 4.88 13.12
N ARG A 211 6.33 5.57 14.04
CA ARG A 211 7.73 5.28 14.37
C ARG A 211 7.83 4.12 15.34
N PHE A 212 8.87 3.33 15.21
CA PHE A 212 9.16 2.21 16.11
C PHE A 212 9.24 2.64 17.58
N GLY A 213 9.91 3.76 17.87
CA GLY A 213 10.07 4.27 19.21
C GLY A 213 8.75 4.65 19.88
N ASP A 214 7.77 5.13 19.13
CA ASP A 214 6.45 5.50 19.66
C ASP A 214 5.60 4.25 19.84
N TRP A 215 5.60 3.33 18.86
CA TRP A 215 4.87 2.08 18.94
C TRP A 215 5.33 1.19 20.12
N ARG A 216 6.63 1.01 20.32
CA ARG A 216 7.16 0.13 21.38
C ARG A 216 6.82 0.59 22.80
N LYS A 217 6.57 1.90 23.02
CA LYS A 217 6.13 2.43 24.32
C LYS A 217 4.73 1.94 24.68
N LEU A 218 3.85 1.83 23.67
CA LEU A 218 2.47 1.37 23.85
C LEU A 218 2.38 -0.16 23.89
N HIS A 219 3.30 -0.85 23.21
CA HIS A 219 3.27 -2.31 23.05
C HIS A 219 4.58 -2.96 23.54
N PRO A 220 4.91 -2.92 24.84
CA PRO A 220 6.19 -3.41 25.37
C PRO A 220 6.44 -4.91 25.16
N ASN A 221 5.38 -5.68 24.90
CA ASN A 221 5.43 -7.11 24.56
C ASN A 221 5.20 -7.39 23.07
N GLY A 222 5.26 -6.36 22.24
CA GLY A 222 5.06 -6.50 20.80
C GLY A 222 6.19 -7.25 20.11
N GLU A 223 5.92 -7.67 18.87
CA GLU A 223 6.83 -8.42 18.01
C GLU A 223 7.20 -7.57 16.79
N VAL A 224 8.45 -7.63 16.36
CA VAL A 224 8.99 -6.85 15.23
C VAL A 224 9.47 -7.80 14.14
N LEU A 225 9.06 -7.54 12.89
CA LEU A 225 9.54 -8.30 11.74
C LEU A 225 11.07 -8.20 11.66
N THR A 226 11.75 -9.35 11.59
CA THR A 226 13.21 -9.43 11.53
C THR A 226 13.74 -9.32 10.10
N ARG A 227 15.02 -8.95 9.98
CA ARG A 227 15.77 -8.97 8.70
C ARG A 227 16.08 -10.39 8.17
N ASP A 228 15.84 -11.44 8.97
CA ASP A 228 15.94 -12.84 8.54
C ASP A 228 14.70 -13.25 7.72
N THR A 229 14.60 -12.70 6.53
CA THR A 229 13.47 -12.93 5.60
C THR A 229 13.69 -14.10 4.65
N GLY A 230 14.88 -14.72 4.67
CA GLY A 230 15.31 -15.71 3.68
C GLY A 230 15.87 -15.12 2.38
N ALA A 231 15.84 -13.79 2.20
CA ALA A 231 16.41 -13.08 1.05
C ALA A 231 17.64 -12.26 1.47
N ILE A 232 18.61 -12.13 0.56
CA ILE A 232 19.78 -11.28 0.76
C ILE A 232 19.43 -9.87 0.27
N ARG A 233 19.33 -8.91 1.18
CA ARG A 233 19.03 -7.49 0.92
C ARG A 233 19.89 -6.57 1.79
N PHE A 234 20.11 -5.35 1.36
CA PHE A 234 20.84 -4.34 2.13
C PHE A 234 19.87 -3.56 3.03
N TYR A 235 19.27 -4.25 4.01
CA TYR A 235 18.35 -3.61 4.96
C TYR A 235 18.99 -2.43 5.67
N GLY A 236 18.23 -1.34 5.81
CA GLY A 236 18.72 -0.06 6.31
C GLY A 236 19.30 0.86 5.24
N GLN A 237 19.40 0.41 3.97
CA GLN A 237 19.67 1.25 2.82
C GLN A 237 18.40 1.32 1.97
N ASP A 238 17.81 2.51 1.84
CA ASP A 238 16.63 2.69 1.01
C ASP A 238 17.06 2.80 -0.46
N PRO A 239 16.58 1.90 -1.36
CA PRO A 239 16.94 1.94 -2.78
C PRO A 239 16.33 3.14 -3.52
N TYR A 240 15.36 3.84 -2.93
CA TYR A 240 14.71 5.01 -3.53
C TYR A 240 15.42 6.33 -3.21
N GLY A 241 16.38 6.34 -2.27
CA GLY A 241 17.21 7.49 -1.93
C GLY A 241 16.40 8.73 -1.54
N ASP A 242 16.57 9.81 -2.29
CA ASP A 242 15.90 11.10 -2.05
C ASP A 242 14.51 11.22 -2.71
N TYR A 243 14.00 10.17 -3.32
CA TYR A 243 12.71 10.16 -4.02
C TYR A 243 11.56 10.77 -3.19
N TYR A 244 11.51 10.48 -1.90
CA TYR A 244 10.41 10.93 -1.03
C TYR A 244 10.35 12.44 -0.83
N THR A 245 11.47 13.14 -1.03
CA THR A 245 11.62 14.58 -0.81
C THR A 245 11.80 15.38 -2.09
N THR A 246 12.13 14.72 -3.20
CA THR A 246 12.30 15.39 -4.50
C THR A 246 10.96 15.44 -5.26
N PRO A 247 10.69 16.52 -6.03
CA PRO A 247 9.50 16.59 -6.89
C PRO A 247 9.47 15.53 -7.97
N GLY A 248 8.26 15.19 -8.43
CA GLY A 248 8.03 14.27 -9.54
C GLY A 248 7.85 12.82 -9.12
N THR A 249 7.31 12.01 -10.01
CA THR A 249 7.10 10.57 -9.87
C THR A 249 7.97 9.82 -10.86
N PHE A 250 8.48 8.64 -10.50
CA PHE A 250 9.28 7.82 -11.41
C PHE A 250 8.45 7.25 -12.57
N PHE A 251 7.16 7.02 -12.33
CA PHE A 251 6.24 6.49 -13.32
C PHE A 251 5.08 7.45 -13.54
N PRO A 252 4.46 7.45 -14.73
CA PRO A 252 3.36 8.35 -15.03
C PRO A 252 2.12 8.09 -14.15
N VAL A 253 1.37 9.17 -13.89
CA VAL A 253 0.07 9.16 -13.25
C VAL A 253 -0.94 9.88 -14.13
N HIS A 254 -2.16 9.35 -14.21
CA HIS A 254 -3.19 9.87 -15.13
C HIS A 254 -3.83 11.17 -14.66
N LYS A 255 -3.92 11.36 -13.34
CA LYS A 255 -4.55 12.54 -12.74
C LYS A 255 -3.59 13.23 -11.81
N LYS A 256 -3.49 14.55 -11.95
CA LYS A 256 -2.75 15.44 -11.05
C LYS A 256 -3.71 16.40 -10.39
N ASP A 257 -3.40 16.79 -9.15
CA ASP A 257 -4.17 17.74 -8.36
C ASP A 257 -3.24 18.61 -7.54
N SER A 258 -3.36 19.91 -7.70
CA SER A 258 -2.46 20.91 -7.07
C SER A 258 -2.97 21.43 -5.72
N ARG A 259 -4.06 20.87 -5.16
CA ARG A 259 -4.56 21.26 -3.84
C ARG A 259 -3.57 20.98 -2.72
N LEU A 260 -2.68 19.96 -2.88
CA LEU A 260 -1.50 19.68 -2.06
C LEU A 260 -0.28 19.44 -2.97
N ASN A 261 0.92 19.48 -2.39
CA ASN A 261 2.10 18.96 -3.08
C ASN A 261 1.93 17.46 -3.33
N GLU A 262 2.44 16.97 -4.45
CA GLU A 262 2.19 15.60 -4.90
C GLU A 262 2.60 14.50 -3.90
N LYS A 263 3.64 14.75 -3.10
CA LYS A 263 4.15 13.83 -2.07
C LYS A 263 3.75 14.21 -0.64
N GLU A 264 2.72 15.04 -0.48
CA GLU A 264 2.07 15.18 0.83
C GLU A 264 1.34 13.88 1.19
N PHE A 265 1.58 13.42 2.42
CA PHE A 265 0.91 12.23 2.94
C PHE A 265 -0.53 12.56 3.34
N VAL A 266 -1.47 11.71 2.95
CA VAL A 266 -2.89 11.84 3.28
C VAL A 266 -3.46 10.53 3.79
N LEU A 267 -4.54 10.63 4.55
CA LEU A 267 -5.36 9.50 5.01
C LEU A 267 -6.68 9.53 4.22
N GLY A 268 -6.83 8.60 3.29
CA GLY A 268 -7.99 8.50 2.43
C GLY A 268 -9.06 7.57 3.00
N VAL A 269 -10.32 7.92 2.83
CA VAL A 269 -11.48 7.07 3.13
C VAL A 269 -12.43 7.01 1.95
N VAL A 270 -13.08 5.87 1.79
CA VAL A 270 -14.15 5.69 0.80
C VAL A 270 -15.43 5.34 1.54
N VAL A 271 -16.48 6.13 1.34
CA VAL A 271 -17.79 5.92 1.95
C VAL A 271 -18.84 6.01 0.83
N ASN A 272 -19.69 5.01 0.69
CA ASN A 272 -20.72 4.95 -0.34
C ASN A 272 -20.18 5.27 -1.75
N GLY A 273 -19.00 4.74 -2.09
CA GLY A 273 -18.33 4.95 -3.39
C GLY A 273 -17.74 6.34 -3.61
N LYS A 274 -17.82 7.24 -2.63
CA LYS A 274 -17.19 8.58 -2.66
C LYS A 274 -15.93 8.59 -1.82
N ALA A 275 -14.92 9.33 -2.27
CA ALA A 275 -13.62 9.40 -1.64
C ALA A 275 -13.38 10.77 -0.97
N LYS A 276 -12.73 10.76 0.19
CA LYS A 276 -12.25 11.94 0.88
C LYS A 276 -10.90 11.70 1.51
N ALA A 277 -10.01 12.68 1.40
CA ALA A 277 -8.70 12.68 2.03
C ALA A 277 -8.65 13.64 3.23
N TYR A 278 -8.01 13.21 4.30
CA TYR A 278 -7.69 14.03 5.47
C TYR A 278 -6.19 14.27 5.47
N TRP A 279 -5.79 15.55 5.47
CA TRP A 279 -4.38 15.93 5.50
C TRP A 279 -3.88 16.02 6.95
N PRO A 280 -2.98 15.13 7.41
CA PRO A 280 -2.58 15.05 8.80
C PRO A 280 -2.09 16.37 9.41
N PRO A 281 -1.30 17.23 8.73
CA PRO A 281 -0.89 18.51 9.31
C PRO A 281 -2.07 19.42 9.68
N ALA A 282 -3.16 19.40 8.90
CA ALA A 282 -4.34 20.20 9.21
C ALA A 282 -5.11 19.66 10.43
N VAL A 283 -5.16 18.34 10.59
CA VAL A 283 -5.77 17.70 11.76
C VAL A 283 -4.91 17.92 13.00
N LYS A 284 -3.59 17.72 12.91
CA LYS A 284 -2.63 17.95 14.00
C LYS A 284 -2.72 19.38 14.54
N LYS A 285 -2.84 20.37 13.65
CA LYS A 285 -3.00 21.80 14.04
C LYS A 285 -4.24 22.04 14.87
N ARG A 286 -5.35 21.32 14.62
CA ARG A 286 -6.64 21.47 15.31
C ARG A 286 -6.78 20.54 16.51
N GLY A 287 -5.95 19.50 16.59
CA GLY A 287 -6.05 18.41 17.58
C GLY A 287 -7.10 17.39 17.22
N MET A 288 -8.31 17.84 16.93
CA MET A 288 -9.44 17.02 16.49
C MET A 288 -10.29 17.78 15.48
N VAL A 289 -10.88 17.03 14.55
CA VAL A 289 -11.86 17.56 13.58
C VAL A 289 -13.04 16.59 13.49
N GLU A 290 -14.25 17.09 13.65
CA GLU A 290 -15.47 16.36 13.36
C GLU A 290 -16.01 16.84 12.00
N ASP A 291 -16.28 15.91 11.10
CA ASP A 291 -16.64 16.16 9.70
C ASP A 291 -17.78 15.23 9.27
N VAL A 292 -18.72 15.74 8.50
CA VAL A 292 -19.82 14.93 7.96
C VAL A 292 -19.55 14.62 6.49
N PHE A 293 -19.34 13.33 6.22
CA PHE A 293 -19.06 12.85 4.88
C PHE A 293 -19.99 11.70 4.49
N GLN A 294 -20.74 11.86 3.41
CA GLN A 294 -21.69 10.86 2.89
C GLN A 294 -22.67 10.33 3.95
N GLY A 295 -23.17 11.22 4.82
CA GLY A 295 -24.11 10.86 5.89
C GLY A 295 -23.48 10.21 7.13
N LYS A 296 -22.18 10.02 7.16
CA LYS A 296 -21.43 9.53 8.32
C LYS A 296 -20.68 10.67 8.99
N THR A 297 -20.64 10.67 10.31
CA THR A 297 -19.80 11.59 11.07
C THR A 297 -18.42 10.97 11.25
N ILE A 298 -17.40 11.57 10.66
CA ILE A 298 -16.01 11.15 10.72
C ILE A 298 -15.28 12.05 11.72
N VAL A 299 -14.64 11.46 12.70
CA VAL A 299 -13.75 12.15 13.65
C VAL A 299 -12.31 11.85 13.27
N ALA A 300 -11.57 12.90 12.93
CA ALA A 300 -10.12 12.82 12.72
C ALA A 300 -9.41 13.38 13.95
N GLU A 301 -8.61 12.58 14.64
CA GLU A 301 -7.99 12.93 15.90
C GLU A 301 -6.47 12.75 15.86
N HIS A 302 -5.73 13.71 16.42
CA HIS A 302 -4.31 13.62 16.61
C HIS A 302 -3.96 12.92 17.93
N GLU A 303 -3.52 11.68 17.83
CA GLU A 303 -2.95 10.89 18.93
C GLU A 303 -1.53 11.35 19.22
N LYS A 304 -1.37 12.20 20.22
CA LYS A 304 -0.09 12.86 20.55
C LYS A 304 1.00 11.89 20.97
N ASP A 305 0.62 10.81 21.65
CA ASP A 305 1.58 9.83 22.22
C ASP A 305 2.34 9.05 21.12
N ILE A 306 1.75 8.93 19.96
CA ILE A 306 2.32 8.24 18.78
C ILE A 306 2.52 9.19 17.58
N ASP A 307 2.25 10.47 17.76
CA ASP A 307 2.26 11.51 16.71
C ASP A 307 1.52 11.09 15.42
N ALA A 308 0.42 10.38 15.54
CA ALA A 308 -0.38 9.89 14.43
C ALA A 308 -1.78 10.54 14.39
N VAL A 309 -2.37 10.59 13.20
CA VAL A 309 -3.78 10.94 13.03
C VAL A 309 -4.57 9.66 12.83
N ARG A 310 -5.59 9.45 13.64
CA ARG A 310 -6.54 8.33 13.52
C ARG A 310 -7.91 8.84 13.10
N LEU A 311 -8.63 7.98 12.37
CA LEU A 311 -9.97 8.28 11.91
C LEU A 311 -10.98 7.35 12.58
N PHE A 312 -12.12 7.91 12.96
CA PHE A 312 -13.22 7.17 13.60
C PHE A 312 -14.55 7.54 12.97
N GLU A 313 -15.45 6.59 12.85
CA GLU A 313 -16.87 6.86 12.60
C GLU A 313 -17.57 7.05 13.95
N LYS A 314 -18.16 8.21 14.17
CA LYS A 314 -18.98 8.49 15.35
C LYS A 314 -20.39 7.96 15.10
N LYS A 315 -20.80 6.97 15.86
CA LYS A 315 -22.13 6.36 15.81
C LYS A 315 -23.18 7.26 16.50
N ASN A 316 -24.46 7.03 16.22
CA ASN A 316 -25.57 7.81 16.79
C ASN A 316 -25.60 7.77 18.33
N ASN A 317 -25.07 6.72 18.94
CA ASN A 317 -24.91 6.58 20.40
C ASN A 317 -23.69 7.31 20.98
N GLY A 318 -22.89 7.99 20.12
CA GLY A 318 -21.65 8.68 20.48
C GLY A 318 -20.40 7.80 20.49
N GLU A 319 -20.52 6.49 20.28
CA GLU A 319 -19.39 5.57 20.18
C GLU A 319 -18.50 5.90 18.99
N LEU A 320 -17.19 5.87 19.19
CA LEU A 320 -16.19 6.04 18.15
C LEU A 320 -15.69 4.65 17.69
N VAL A 321 -16.01 4.31 16.44
CA VAL A 321 -15.54 3.08 15.80
C VAL A 321 -14.41 3.43 14.84
N ARG A 322 -13.24 2.81 15.03
CA ARG A 322 -12.07 3.10 14.20
C ARG A 322 -12.34 2.82 12.72
N ILE A 323 -11.95 3.76 11.86
CA ILE A 323 -11.92 3.62 10.41
C ILE A 323 -10.49 3.25 9.99
N ASN A 324 -10.39 2.39 9.00
CA ASN A 324 -9.12 1.96 8.43
C ASN A 324 -8.84 2.81 7.17
N PRO A 325 -8.04 3.89 7.26
CA PRO A 325 -7.76 4.74 6.12
C PRO A 325 -6.71 4.11 5.19
N PHE A 326 -6.75 4.50 3.93
CA PHE A 326 -5.66 4.30 2.98
C PHE A 326 -4.65 5.44 3.15
N GLY A 327 -3.52 5.14 3.81
CA GLY A 327 -2.41 6.10 3.91
C GLY A 327 -1.57 6.09 2.64
N SER A 328 -1.36 7.26 2.01
CA SER A 328 -0.53 7.36 0.80
C SER A 328 -0.10 8.79 0.49
N PHE A 329 0.82 8.97 -0.45
CA PHE A 329 1.06 10.26 -1.07
C PHE A 329 -0.17 10.76 -1.84
N TRP A 330 -0.34 12.09 -1.87
CA TRP A 330 -1.47 12.77 -2.51
C TRP A 330 -1.65 12.38 -3.97
N PHE A 331 -0.55 12.31 -4.75
CA PHE A 331 -0.63 11.92 -6.17
C PHE A 331 -1.26 10.55 -6.37
N SER A 332 -0.93 9.57 -5.52
CA SER A 332 -1.42 8.20 -5.62
C SER A 332 -2.91 8.12 -5.26
N TRP A 333 -3.30 8.82 -4.17
CA TRP A 333 -4.70 8.89 -3.77
C TRP A 333 -5.59 9.54 -4.85
N VAL A 334 -5.17 10.70 -5.39
CA VAL A 334 -5.91 11.40 -6.46
C VAL A 334 -6.00 10.58 -7.73
N ALA A 335 -4.92 9.88 -8.11
CA ALA A 335 -4.93 9.04 -9.30
C ALA A 335 -5.90 7.85 -9.18
N ALA A 336 -6.06 7.31 -7.97
CA ALA A 336 -7.03 6.26 -7.66
C ALA A 336 -8.46 6.82 -7.49
N HIS A 337 -8.59 8.04 -6.97
CA HIS A 337 -9.86 8.70 -6.63
C HIS A 337 -9.90 10.14 -7.16
N PRO A 338 -10.12 10.34 -8.50
CA PRO A 338 -10.00 11.65 -9.15
C PRO A 338 -10.93 12.73 -8.59
N ASP A 339 -12.10 12.33 -8.07
CA ASP A 339 -13.14 13.22 -7.54
C ASP A 339 -13.11 13.31 -6.02
N THR A 340 -11.98 12.99 -5.39
CA THR A 340 -11.84 12.99 -3.94
C THR A 340 -12.06 14.39 -3.34
N GLU A 341 -12.79 14.47 -2.23
CA GLU A 341 -12.77 15.63 -1.36
C GLU A 341 -11.45 15.72 -0.57
N LEU A 342 -11.17 16.88 0.00
CA LEU A 342 -9.97 17.13 0.80
C LEU A 342 -10.30 18.01 2.01
N LEU A 343 -9.96 17.51 3.21
CA LEU A 343 -9.89 18.29 4.43
C LEU A 343 -8.43 18.77 4.64
N LYS A 344 -8.24 20.11 4.58
CA LYS A 344 -6.96 20.78 4.81
C LYS A 344 -7.09 22.06 5.63
#